data_9429c369e8eac1feb2f31d686d9f6713
#
_entry.id   9429c369e8eac1feb2f31d686d9f6713
#
_cell.length_a   1.000
_cell.length_b   1.000
_cell.length_c   1.000
_cell.angle_alpha   90.00
_cell.angle_beta   90.00
_cell.angle_gamma   90.00
#
_symmetry.space_group_name_H-M   'P 1'
#
loop_
_entity.id
_entity.type
_entity.pdbx_description
1 polymer ?
#
loop_
_entity_poly.entity_id
_entity_poly.type
_entity_poly.pdbx_seq_one_letter_code
_entity_poly.pdbx_strand_id
1 'polypeptide(L)'
;MAGLVTGESIVNPDAKLSGAGVNVVVGRVTRVDRKAKKVFMAGGAEYAYDKLILSTGSSPILPPIPGRELDGVFMLRSLQHAEDICQFMKTKAPHKLTFVGAGFISLEVALLLKQANPDYEITIVELLTHPLATMLDEELCDRVANY
;
A
#
# COMPACT_ATOMS: atom_id res chain seq x y z
N MET A 1 1.88 -7.67 -11.09
CA MET A 1 0.62 -7.51 -11.87
C MET A 1 0.98 -7.58 -13.34
N ALA A 2 0.49 -8.57 -14.01
CA ALA A 2 0.92 -8.96 -15.35
C ALA A 2 0.25 -8.13 -16.45
N GLY A 3 0.25 -6.80 -16.37
CA GLY A 3 -0.20 -5.94 -17.46
C GLY A 3 -1.68 -6.01 -17.83
N LEU A 4 -2.52 -6.57 -16.96
CA LEU A 4 -3.95 -6.76 -17.21
C LEU A 4 -4.77 -5.50 -17.04
N VAL A 5 -4.27 -4.53 -16.26
CA VAL A 5 -4.92 -3.24 -16.02
C VAL A 5 -3.91 -2.11 -15.98
N THR A 6 -4.29 -0.93 -16.47
CA THR A 6 -3.48 0.28 -16.35
C THR A 6 -3.76 0.97 -15.01
N GLY A 7 -2.80 1.74 -14.48
CA GLY A 7 -3.01 2.53 -13.26
C GLY A 7 -4.25 3.42 -13.36
N GLU A 8 -4.48 4.03 -14.51
CA GLU A 8 -5.65 4.87 -14.78
C GLU A 8 -6.98 4.12 -14.67
N SER A 9 -7.02 2.83 -15.03
CA SER A 9 -8.25 2.03 -15.02
C SER A 9 -8.74 1.67 -13.62
N ILE A 10 -7.88 1.75 -12.61
CA ILE A 10 -8.21 1.44 -11.21
C ILE A 10 -8.44 2.69 -10.35
N VAL A 11 -8.17 3.88 -10.88
CA VAL A 11 -8.44 5.15 -10.20
C VAL A 11 -9.87 5.59 -10.50
N ASN A 12 -10.66 5.83 -9.45
CA ASN A 12 -11.99 6.42 -9.61
C ASN A 12 -11.83 7.93 -9.89
N PRO A 13 -12.32 8.43 -11.02
CA PRO A 13 -12.21 9.85 -11.33
C PRO A 13 -13.09 10.69 -10.39
N ASP A 14 -12.64 11.89 -10.04
CA ASP A 14 -13.38 12.85 -9.21
C ASP A 14 -14.76 13.20 -9.79
N ALA A 15 -14.92 13.07 -11.09
CA ALA A 15 -16.20 13.27 -11.77
C ALA A 15 -17.34 12.36 -11.25
N LYS A 16 -17.02 11.13 -10.79
CA LYS A 16 -18.02 10.26 -10.16
C LYS A 16 -18.51 10.80 -8.81
N LEU A 17 -17.61 11.40 -8.03
CA LEU A 17 -17.95 12.00 -6.74
C LEU A 17 -18.75 13.29 -6.94
N SER A 18 -18.34 14.13 -7.87
CA SER A 18 -19.04 15.38 -8.20
C SER A 18 -20.44 15.10 -8.73
N GLY A 19 -20.61 14.07 -9.57
CA GLY A 19 -21.92 13.63 -10.07
C GLY A 19 -22.86 13.12 -8.96
N ALA A 20 -22.31 12.68 -7.82
CA ALA A 20 -23.06 12.30 -6.62
C ALA A 20 -23.31 13.47 -5.66
N GLY A 21 -23.02 14.71 -6.05
CA GLY A 21 -23.19 15.90 -5.22
C GLY A 21 -22.07 16.13 -4.20
N VAL A 22 -20.93 15.42 -4.33
CA VAL A 22 -19.77 15.59 -3.44
C VAL A 22 -18.87 16.69 -4.00
N ASN A 23 -18.58 17.70 -3.17
CA ASN A 23 -17.60 18.72 -3.51
C ASN A 23 -16.19 18.24 -3.14
N VAL A 24 -15.36 17.95 -4.14
CA VAL A 24 -13.98 17.51 -3.97
C VAL A 24 -13.04 18.69 -3.95
N VAL A 25 -12.31 18.85 -2.86
CA VAL A 25 -11.27 19.87 -2.70
C VAL A 25 -9.92 19.21 -2.54
N VAL A 26 -9.04 19.42 -3.51
CA VAL A 26 -7.68 18.88 -3.48
C VAL A 26 -6.78 19.84 -2.71
N GLY A 27 -6.12 19.35 -1.65
CA GLY A 27 -5.21 20.15 -0.86
C GLY A 27 -4.80 19.47 0.43
N ARG A 28 -3.84 20.07 1.11
CA ARG A 28 -3.30 19.55 2.36
C ARG A 28 -4.00 20.18 3.56
N VAL A 29 -4.66 19.37 4.36
CA VAL A 29 -5.18 19.78 5.66
C VAL A 29 -4.02 19.94 6.64
N THR A 30 -3.95 21.08 7.33
CA THR A 30 -2.89 21.39 8.29
C THR A 30 -3.37 21.40 9.72
N ARG A 31 -4.66 21.70 9.94
CA ARG A 31 -5.24 21.78 11.29
C ARG A 31 -6.75 21.51 11.26
N VAL A 32 -7.25 20.88 12.29
CA VAL A 32 -8.68 20.73 12.58
C VAL A 32 -8.98 21.43 13.91
N ASP A 33 -9.92 22.37 13.89
CA ASP A 33 -10.45 23.00 15.10
C ASP A 33 -11.79 22.36 15.46
N ARG A 34 -11.77 21.53 16.48
CA ARG A 34 -12.95 20.77 16.92
C ARG A 34 -14.00 21.65 17.61
N LYS A 35 -13.58 22.75 18.24
CA LYS A 35 -14.49 23.66 18.93
C LYS A 35 -15.19 24.58 17.93
N ALA A 36 -14.42 25.17 17.01
CA ALA A 36 -14.96 26.00 15.95
C ALA A 36 -15.59 25.19 14.81
N LYS A 37 -15.45 23.85 14.80
CA LYS A 37 -15.88 22.95 13.71
C LYS A 37 -15.35 23.41 12.35
N LYS A 38 -14.05 23.67 12.26
CA LYS A 38 -13.38 24.10 11.04
C LYS A 38 -12.16 23.26 10.71
N VAL A 39 -11.95 23.05 9.42
CA VAL A 39 -10.74 22.45 8.83
C VAL A 39 -9.96 23.54 8.12
N PHE A 40 -8.65 23.56 8.34
CA PHE A 40 -7.74 24.54 7.74
C PHE A 40 -6.81 23.85 6.75
N MET A 41 -6.64 24.47 5.59
CA MET A 41 -5.80 23.97 4.51
C MET A 41 -4.48 24.74 4.43
N ALA A 42 -3.45 24.09 3.88
CA ALA A 42 -2.28 24.80 3.40
C ALA A 42 -2.73 25.82 2.34
N GLY A 43 -2.22 27.07 2.43
CA GLY A 43 -2.68 28.18 1.57
C GLY A 43 -3.83 29.02 2.14
N GLY A 44 -4.28 28.72 3.37
CA GLY A 44 -5.17 29.60 4.16
C GLY A 44 -6.66 29.38 3.95
N ALA A 45 -7.09 28.52 3.05
CA ALA A 45 -8.51 28.18 2.93
C ALA A 45 -9.03 27.45 4.18
N GLU A 46 -10.28 27.75 4.56
CA GLU A 46 -10.94 27.09 5.68
C GLU A 46 -12.34 26.59 5.28
N TYR A 47 -12.76 25.47 5.89
CA TYR A 47 -14.05 24.85 5.65
C TYR A 47 -14.73 24.54 6.98
N ALA A 48 -15.97 25.01 7.14
CA ALA A 48 -16.80 24.63 8.28
C ALA A 48 -17.45 23.26 8.06
N TYR A 49 -17.73 22.55 9.14
CA TYR A 49 -18.42 21.25 9.10
C TYR A 49 -19.38 21.06 10.27
N ASP A 50 -20.42 20.31 10.06
CA ASP A 50 -21.29 19.82 11.12
C ASP A 50 -20.79 18.51 11.71
N LYS A 51 -20.36 17.60 10.82
CA LYS A 51 -19.75 16.32 11.14
C LYS A 51 -18.48 16.12 10.30
N LEU A 52 -17.42 15.60 10.90
CA LEU A 52 -16.15 15.37 10.23
C LEU A 52 -15.81 13.88 10.29
N ILE A 53 -15.47 13.32 9.14
CA ILE A 53 -14.89 11.97 9.01
C ILE A 53 -13.42 12.14 8.64
N LEU A 54 -12.52 11.52 9.41
CA LEU A 54 -11.09 11.48 9.13
C LEU A 54 -10.76 10.13 8.47
N SER A 55 -10.44 10.17 7.20
CA SER A 55 -10.05 9.00 6.40
C SER A 55 -8.75 9.28 5.67
N THR A 56 -7.72 9.65 6.45
CA THR A 56 -6.43 10.15 5.94
C THR A 56 -5.49 9.03 5.47
N GLY A 57 -5.91 7.78 5.57
CA GLY A 57 -5.10 6.63 5.19
C GLY A 57 -3.92 6.39 6.14
N SER A 58 -2.89 5.72 5.64
CA SER A 58 -1.67 5.38 6.37
C SER A 58 -0.45 5.55 5.48
N SER A 59 0.70 5.72 6.11
CA SER A 59 2.00 5.65 5.44
C SER A 59 2.71 4.36 5.86
N PRO A 60 3.43 3.70 4.96
CA PRO A 60 4.22 2.54 5.32
C PRO A 60 5.37 2.95 6.23
N ILE A 61 5.73 2.06 7.15
CA ILE A 61 6.90 2.22 8.01
C ILE A 61 8.02 1.37 7.42
N LEU A 62 9.10 2.01 7.01
CA LEU A 62 10.31 1.31 6.59
C LEU A 62 11.10 0.90 7.84
N PRO A 63 11.29 -0.41 8.10
CA PRO A 63 12.00 -0.86 9.28
C PRO A 63 13.44 -0.32 9.29
N PRO A 64 14.01 -0.03 10.47
CA PRO A 64 15.36 0.54 10.59
C PRO A 64 16.44 -0.54 10.42
N ILE A 65 16.44 -1.21 9.28
CA ILE A 65 17.43 -2.23 8.92
C ILE A 65 18.49 -1.64 7.98
N PRO A 66 19.76 -2.06 8.10
CA PRO A 66 20.81 -1.64 7.17
C PRO A 66 20.47 -2.04 5.73
N GLY A 67 20.74 -1.15 4.78
CA GLY A 67 20.49 -1.39 3.37
C GLY A 67 19.08 -1.07 2.88
N ARG A 68 18.20 -0.58 3.76
CA ARG A 68 16.82 -0.20 3.39
C ARG A 68 16.74 0.91 2.32
N GLU A 69 17.82 1.66 2.15
CA GLU A 69 17.97 2.75 1.18
C GLU A 69 18.58 2.30 -0.15
N LEU A 70 18.91 1.03 -0.31
CA LEU A 70 19.54 0.51 -1.53
C LEU A 70 18.52 0.46 -2.69
N ASP A 71 19.07 0.58 -3.92
CA ASP A 71 18.29 0.38 -5.14
C ASP A 71 17.71 -1.05 -5.18
N GLY A 72 16.43 -1.17 -5.52
CA GLY A 72 15.72 -2.44 -5.50
C GLY A 72 15.01 -2.75 -4.17
N VAL A 73 15.09 -1.86 -3.17
CA VAL A 73 14.28 -1.96 -1.94
C VAL A 73 13.04 -1.07 -2.06
N PHE A 74 11.88 -1.68 -1.94
CA PHE A 74 10.60 -1.01 -2.14
C PHE A 74 9.64 -1.26 -0.98
N MET A 75 8.72 -0.31 -0.80
CA MET A 75 7.51 -0.48 0.00
C MET A 75 6.31 -0.54 -0.95
N LEU A 76 5.30 -1.31 -0.60
CA LEU A 76 4.07 -1.39 -1.39
C LEU A 76 2.88 -0.86 -0.58
N ARG A 77 2.36 0.32 -0.96
CA ARG A 77 1.19 0.94 -0.33
C ARG A 77 0.35 1.77 -1.28
N SER A 78 0.94 2.38 -2.30
CA SER A 78 0.29 3.27 -3.25
C SER A 78 0.43 2.77 -4.68
N LEU A 79 -0.36 3.35 -5.58
CA LEU A 79 -0.22 3.10 -7.01
C LEU A 79 1.21 3.42 -7.50
N GLN A 80 1.77 4.57 -7.06
CA GLN A 80 3.12 4.96 -7.43
C GLN A 80 4.16 3.91 -7.01
N HIS A 81 4.05 3.37 -5.77
CA HIS A 81 4.95 2.28 -5.34
C HIS A 81 4.83 1.04 -6.24
N ALA A 82 3.62 0.69 -6.66
CA ALA A 82 3.42 -0.44 -7.58
C ALA A 82 4.02 -0.17 -8.97
N GLU A 83 3.87 1.05 -9.49
CA GLU A 83 4.46 1.47 -10.76
C GLU A 83 5.99 1.46 -10.72
N ASP A 84 6.60 1.98 -9.64
CA ASP A 84 8.04 1.97 -9.42
C ASP A 84 8.60 0.54 -9.39
N ILE A 85 7.93 -0.37 -8.66
CA ILE A 85 8.27 -1.79 -8.62
C ILE A 85 8.16 -2.40 -10.02
N CYS A 86 7.05 -2.18 -10.72
CA CYS A 86 6.85 -2.70 -12.07
C CYS A 86 7.92 -2.21 -13.05
N GLN A 87 8.30 -0.94 -12.96
CA GLN A 87 9.35 -0.35 -13.78
C GLN A 87 10.71 -0.99 -13.47
N PHE A 88 11.04 -1.16 -12.20
CA PHE A 88 12.28 -1.84 -11.78
C PHE A 88 12.31 -3.29 -12.28
N MET A 89 11.23 -4.04 -12.10
CA MET A 89 11.12 -5.43 -12.59
C MET A 89 11.33 -5.54 -14.10
N LYS A 90 10.80 -4.58 -14.87
CA LYS A 90 10.99 -4.55 -16.34
C LYS A 90 12.43 -4.22 -16.74
N THR A 91 13.08 -3.30 -16.02
CA THR A 91 14.41 -2.77 -16.44
C THR A 91 15.56 -3.61 -15.91
N LYS A 92 15.45 -4.16 -14.71
CA LYS A 92 16.52 -4.93 -14.06
C LYS A 92 16.32 -6.44 -14.17
N ALA A 93 15.08 -6.89 -14.48
CA ALA A 93 14.70 -8.29 -14.62
C ALA A 93 15.24 -9.19 -13.50
N PRO A 94 15.01 -8.88 -12.21
CA PRO A 94 15.54 -9.67 -11.11
C PRO A 94 14.87 -11.05 -11.09
N HIS A 95 15.65 -12.10 -10.81
CA HIS A 95 15.12 -13.46 -10.62
C HIS A 95 14.86 -13.78 -9.15
N LYS A 96 15.55 -13.10 -8.23
CA LYS A 96 15.43 -13.34 -6.77
C LYS A 96 14.70 -12.18 -6.13
N LEU A 97 13.60 -12.51 -5.45
CA LEU A 97 12.72 -11.57 -4.80
C LEU A 97 12.62 -11.90 -3.33
N THR A 98 12.88 -10.94 -2.46
CA THR A 98 12.77 -11.13 -1.02
C THR A 98 11.69 -10.21 -0.46
N PHE A 99 10.76 -10.79 0.28
CA PHE A 99 9.74 -10.07 1.04
C PHE A 99 10.14 -10.02 2.50
N VAL A 100 10.06 -8.86 3.11
CA VAL A 100 10.29 -8.66 4.55
C VAL A 100 8.95 -8.50 5.24
N GLY A 101 8.60 -9.47 6.07
CA GLY A 101 7.30 -9.65 6.70
C GLY A 101 6.40 -10.63 5.94
N ALA A 102 5.80 -11.58 6.65
CA ALA A 102 4.86 -12.57 6.12
C ALA A 102 3.39 -12.18 6.39
N GLY A 103 3.06 -10.91 6.19
CA GLY A 103 1.68 -10.42 6.24
C GLY A 103 0.91 -10.68 4.94
N PHE A 104 -0.39 -10.35 4.91
CA PHE A 104 -1.27 -10.60 3.75
C PHE A 104 -0.70 -10.04 2.43
N ILE A 105 -0.21 -8.81 2.43
CA ILE A 105 0.31 -8.17 1.21
C ILE A 105 1.49 -8.95 0.65
N SER A 106 2.44 -9.32 1.51
CA SER A 106 3.63 -10.06 1.08
C SER A 106 3.27 -11.43 0.51
N LEU A 107 2.40 -12.18 1.18
CA LEU A 107 1.98 -13.52 0.75
C LEU A 107 1.20 -13.45 -0.56
N GLU A 108 0.23 -12.54 -0.67
CA GLU A 108 -0.58 -12.38 -1.88
C GLU A 108 0.28 -11.96 -3.08
N VAL A 109 1.15 -10.97 -2.92
CA VAL A 109 2.02 -10.49 -4.01
C VAL A 109 3.04 -11.55 -4.40
N ALA A 110 3.63 -12.26 -3.43
CA ALA A 110 4.56 -13.35 -3.69
C ALA A 110 3.91 -14.48 -4.51
N LEU A 111 2.70 -14.89 -4.12
CA LEU A 111 1.93 -15.90 -4.83
C LEU A 111 1.60 -15.47 -6.26
N LEU A 112 1.09 -14.26 -6.44
CA LEU A 112 0.76 -13.71 -7.76
C LEU A 112 1.99 -13.59 -8.67
N LEU A 113 3.14 -13.18 -8.13
CA LEU A 113 4.38 -13.12 -8.88
C LEU A 113 4.88 -14.51 -9.28
N LYS A 114 4.81 -15.48 -8.37
CA LYS A 114 5.19 -16.86 -8.66
C LYS A 114 4.29 -17.51 -9.70
N GLN A 115 3.00 -17.22 -9.67
CA GLN A 115 2.04 -17.67 -10.70
C GLN A 115 2.30 -17.01 -12.07
N ALA A 116 2.66 -15.73 -12.07
CA ALA A 116 2.95 -14.98 -13.30
C ALA A 116 4.27 -15.40 -13.95
N ASN A 117 5.27 -15.75 -13.15
CA ASN A 117 6.55 -16.27 -13.61
C ASN A 117 7.09 -17.34 -12.63
N PRO A 118 6.95 -18.63 -12.96
CA PRO A 118 7.42 -19.73 -12.13
C PRO A 118 8.94 -19.75 -11.87
N ASP A 119 9.74 -19.05 -12.68
CA ASP A 119 11.19 -19.00 -12.54
C ASP A 119 11.66 -18.05 -11.42
N TYR A 120 10.79 -17.22 -10.85
CA TYR A 120 11.16 -16.38 -9.71
C TYR A 120 11.53 -17.22 -8.49
N GLU A 121 12.71 -16.94 -7.94
CA GLU A 121 13.11 -17.43 -6.61
C GLU A 121 12.57 -16.45 -5.57
N ILE A 122 11.55 -16.86 -4.84
CA ILE A 122 10.89 -16.01 -3.86
C ILE A 122 11.26 -16.46 -2.45
N THR A 123 11.72 -15.52 -1.65
CA THR A 123 12.03 -15.71 -0.22
C THR A 123 11.16 -14.77 0.60
N ILE A 124 10.55 -15.26 1.67
CA ILE A 124 9.83 -14.44 2.65
C ILE A 124 10.55 -14.57 3.98
N VAL A 125 10.92 -13.42 4.56
CA VAL A 125 11.60 -13.34 5.87
C VAL A 125 10.62 -12.76 6.87
N GLU A 126 10.34 -13.51 7.94
CA GLU A 126 9.43 -13.10 9.01
C GLU A 126 10.16 -13.06 10.35
N LEU A 127 9.84 -12.07 11.18
CA LEU A 127 10.39 -11.93 12.52
C LEU A 127 9.72 -12.86 13.52
N LEU A 128 8.43 -13.12 13.32
CA LEU A 128 7.63 -14.00 14.16
C LEU A 128 7.76 -15.47 13.73
N THR A 129 7.26 -16.36 14.55
CA THR A 129 7.41 -17.82 14.35
C THR A 129 6.59 -18.36 13.17
N HIS A 130 5.52 -17.66 12.78
CA HIS A 130 4.59 -18.11 11.74
C HIS A 130 4.17 -16.95 10.84
N PRO A 131 3.79 -17.21 9.58
CA PRO A 131 3.15 -16.20 8.73
C PRO A 131 1.80 -15.79 9.35
N LEU A 132 1.42 -14.53 9.19
CA LEU A 132 0.15 -13.96 9.69
C LEU A 132 -0.07 -14.09 11.22
N ALA A 133 0.97 -14.33 12.01
CA ALA A 133 0.89 -14.59 13.46
C ALA A 133 0.22 -13.47 14.28
N THR A 134 0.11 -12.25 13.76
CA THR A 134 -0.61 -11.14 14.40
C THR A 134 -2.12 -11.12 14.08
N MET A 135 -2.59 -11.98 13.18
CA MET A 135 -3.94 -11.92 12.62
C MET A 135 -4.71 -13.23 12.75
N LEU A 136 -4.00 -14.35 12.81
CA LEU A 136 -4.55 -15.70 12.85
C LEU A 136 -4.04 -16.44 14.08
N ASP A 137 -4.77 -17.46 14.50
CA ASP A 137 -4.28 -18.44 15.46
C ASP A 137 -3.22 -19.37 14.87
N GLU A 138 -2.53 -20.11 15.73
CA GLU A 138 -1.40 -20.96 15.34
C GLU A 138 -1.80 -22.05 14.33
N GLU A 139 -2.97 -22.67 14.50
CA GLU A 139 -3.46 -23.72 13.59
C GLU A 139 -3.66 -23.19 12.16
N LEU A 140 -4.24 -22.00 12.03
CA LEU A 140 -4.43 -21.35 10.73
C LEU A 140 -3.13 -20.84 10.13
N CYS A 141 -2.21 -20.33 10.97
CA CYS A 141 -0.87 -19.94 10.53
C CYS A 141 -0.11 -21.14 9.94
N ASP A 142 -0.17 -22.30 10.59
CA ASP A 142 0.47 -23.52 10.11
C ASP A 142 -0.13 -24.00 8.77
N ARG A 143 -1.43 -23.90 8.60
CA ARG A 143 -2.07 -24.19 7.31
C ARG A 143 -1.56 -23.28 6.21
N VAL A 144 -1.40 -21.98 6.47
CA VAL A 144 -0.85 -21.02 5.51
C VAL A 144 0.62 -21.33 5.18
N ALA A 145 1.42 -21.72 6.19
CA ALA A 145 2.83 -22.05 6.00
C ALA A 145 3.04 -23.33 5.15
N ASN A 146 2.07 -24.24 5.17
CA ASN A 146 2.13 -25.52 4.45
C ASN A 146 1.41 -25.51 3.08
N TYR A 147 0.81 -24.39 2.71
CA TYR A 147 0.14 -24.23 1.42
C TYR A 147 1.14 -23.82 0.33
#